data_93be70f11f584807d8ceadd5d794f75d
#
_entry.id   93be70f11f584807d8ceadd5d794f75d
#
_cell.length_a   1.000
_cell.length_b   1.000
_cell.length_c   1.000
_cell.angle_alpha   90.00
_cell.angle_beta   90.00
_cell.angle_gamma   90.00
#
_symmetry.space_group_name_H-M   'P 1'
#
loop_
_entity.id
_entity.type
_entity.pdbx_description
1 polymer ?
#
loop_
_entity_poly.entity_id
_entity_poly.type
_entity_poly.pdbx_seq_one_letter_code
_entity_poly.pdbx_strand_id
1 'polypeptide(L)'
;KVEADRGRIAAERGPIVYCAEWPDNDFDVLSVFMNRTPQFEVVEKPDLLYGINQLKTDAQILGYDDRGRLTATAVKLTLIPYYAWAHRGAGAMAVWLPQELSASRPTMPATLASESKVDASHKVKSISAINDRLVPKDENDRSVPYYHWWPKQGTTEWISYEFPSEATVSSATVYWYDDAPWGGCRIPQSWKVYYKDA
;
A
#
# COMPACT_ATOMS: atom_id res chain seq x y z
N LYS A 1 3.13 24.35 3.41
CA LYS A 1 3.08 22.89 3.53
C LYS A 1 2.61 22.53 4.93
N VAL A 2 1.67 21.59 5.04
CA VAL A 2 1.30 20.98 6.33
C VAL A 2 2.37 19.94 6.71
N GLU A 3 2.41 19.53 7.98
CA GLU A 3 3.41 18.58 8.46
C GLU A 3 3.37 17.25 7.69
N ALA A 4 2.18 16.78 7.31
CA ALA A 4 1.98 15.56 6.54
C ALA A 4 2.65 15.56 5.15
N ASP A 5 2.93 16.73 4.59
CA ASP A 5 3.54 16.87 3.25
C ASP A 5 5.07 17.04 3.31
N ARG A 6 5.63 17.05 4.53
CA ARG A 6 7.08 17.21 4.70
C ARG A 6 7.82 16.02 4.06
N GLY A 7 8.92 16.32 3.34
CA GLY A 7 9.71 15.32 2.63
C GLY A 7 9.04 14.72 1.39
N ARG A 8 7.96 15.34 0.89
CA ARG A 8 7.20 14.92 -0.29
C ARG A 8 7.05 16.02 -1.30
N ILE A 9 6.83 15.62 -2.56
CA ILE A 9 6.49 16.52 -3.68
C ILE A 9 5.19 16.05 -4.33
N ALA A 10 4.51 16.98 -5.00
CA ALA A 10 3.46 16.68 -5.96
C ALA A 10 3.88 17.16 -7.35
N ALA A 11 3.46 16.45 -8.39
CA ALA A 11 3.69 16.86 -9.77
C ALA A 11 2.51 17.73 -10.26
N GLU A 12 2.83 18.85 -10.88
CA GLU A 12 1.84 19.77 -11.44
C GLU A 12 2.23 20.19 -12.86
N ARG A 13 1.23 20.38 -13.72
CA ARG A 13 1.42 20.96 -15.07
C ARG A 13 0.33 22.00 -15.30
N GLY A 14 0.69 23.28 -15.24
CA GLY A 14 -0.27 24.37 -15.17
C GLY A 14 -1.15 24.21 -13.92
N PRO A 15 -2.48 24.29 -14.04
CA PRO A 15 -3.38 24.15 -12.90
C PRO A 15 -3.70 22.68 -12.55
N ILE A 16 -3.12 21.70 -13.26
CA ILE A 16 -3.46 20.28 -13.13
C ILE A 16 -2.45 19.60 -12.22
N VAL A 17 -2.94 19.02 -11.13
CA VAL A 17 -2.20 18.10 -10.24
C VAL A 17 -2.23 16.70 -10.85
N TYR A 18 -1.15 15.95 -10.68
CA TYR A 18 -0.98 14.59 -11.15
C TYR A 18 -0.86 13.59 -9.99
N CYS A 19 -1.23 12.35 -10.24
CA CYS A 19 -1.09 11.25 -9.28
C CYS A 19 -0.53 10.00 -9.96
N ALA A 20 0.18 9.18 -9.20
CA ALA A 20 0.48 7.81 -9.56
C ALA A 20 -0.75 6.94 -9.27
N GLU A 21 -1.16 6.12 -10.23
CA GLU A 21 -2.27 5.16 -10.06
C GLU A 21 -1.79 3.75 -10.45
N TRP A 22 -2.29 2.74 -9.73
CA TRP A 22 -1.90 1.35 -9.89
C TRP A 22 -2.04 0.79 -11.33
N PRO A 23 -3.02 1.18 -12.19
CA PRO A 23 -3.15 0.58 -13.52
C PRO A 23 -2.08 1.03 -14.52
N ASP A 24 -1.36 2.11 -14.22
CA ASP A 24 -0.31 2.67 -15.09
C ASP A 24 1.09 2.23 -14.67
N ASN A 25 1.20 1.53 -13.55
CA ASN A 25 2.47 1.16 -12.93
C ASN A 25 2.39 -0.30 -12.47
N ASP A 26 3.37 -1.13 -12.87
CA ASP A 26 3.46 -2.56 -12.55
C ASP A 26 4.12 -2.85 -11.19
N PHE A 27 4.12 -1.85 -10.30
CA PHE A 27 4.68 -1.89 -8.96
C PHE A 27 3.77 -1.17 -7.96
N ASP A 28 4.04 -1.35 -6.67
CA ASP A 28 3.33 -0.63 -5.62
C ASP A 28 3.68 0.87 -5.65
N VAL A 29 2.72 1.70 -6.07
CA VAL A 29 2.87 3.16 -6.18
C VAL A 29 3.06 3.83 -4.81
N LEU A 30 2.73 3.16 -3.70
CA LEU A 30 2.94 3.69 -2.36
C LEU A 30 4.39 3.56 -1.89
N SER A 31 5.20 2.69 -2.53
CA SER A 31 6.62 2.50 -2.24
C SER A 31 7.54 3.37 -3.11
N VAL A 32 6.98 4.19 -3.97
CA VAL A 32 7.73 5.09 -4.85
C VAL A 32 8.54 6.10 -4.03
N PHE A 33 9.77 6.32 -4.49
CA PHE A 33 10.69 7.32 -3.98
C PHE A 33 11.23 8.16 -5.13
N MET A 34 11.06 9.48 -5.03
CA MET A 34 11.37 10.39 -6.11
C MET A 34 12.81 10.89 -6.05
N ASN A 35 13.42 11.08 -7.22
CA ASN A 35 14.66 11.80 -7.34
C ASN A 35 14.49 13.26 -6.87
N ARG A 36 15.57 13.89 -6.40
CA ARG A 36 15.52 15.28 -5.90
C ARG A 36 15.08 16.28 -6.97
N THR A 37 15.48 16.06 -8.22
CA THR A 37 15.17 16.91 -9.37
C THR A 37 14.56 16.05 -10.48
N PRO A 38 13.30 15.62 -10.36
CA PRO A 38 12.68 14.78 -11.36
C PRO A 38 12.51 15.54 -12.68
N GLN A 39 12.79 14.86 -13.78
CA GLN A 39 12.52 15.37 -15.13
C GLN A 39 11.30 14.66 -15.67
N PHE A 40 10.34 15.40 -16.18
CA PHE A 40 9.08 14.84 -16.68
C PHE A 40 9.01 14.90 -18.20
N GLU A 41 8.68 13.76 -18.79
CA GLU A 41 8.26 13.65 -20.18
C GLU A 41 6.73 13.71 -20.25
N VAL A 42 6.18 14.49 -21.15
CA VAL A 42 4.73 14.54 -21.42
C VAL A 42 4.41 13.56 -22.54
N VAL A 43 3.50 12.62 -22.27
CA VAL A 43 3.03 11.63 -23.24
C VAL A 43 1.53 11.79 -23.45
N GLU A 44 1.14 12.14 -24.66
CA GLU A 44 -0.27 12.27 -25.04
C GLU A 44 -0.93 10.88 -25.16
N LYS A 45 -2.10 10.74 -24.57
CA LYS A 45 -2.92 9.51 -24.58
C LYS A 45 -4.36 9.86 -24.99
N PRO A 46 -4.62 10.09 -26.29
CA PRO A 46 -5.93 10.52 -26.76
C PRO A 46 -7.03 9.47 -26.50
N ASP A 47 -6.69 8.19 -26.50
CA ASP A 47 -7.64 7.09 -26.32
C ASP A 47 -7.79 6.63 -24.86
N LEU A 48 -7.03 7.20 -23.93
CA LEU A 48 -7.11 6.85 -22.52
C LEU A 48 -7.96 7.87 -21.76
N LEU A 49 -8.98 7.41 -21.00
CA LEU A 49 -9.79 8.24 -20.10
C LEU A 49 -10.33 9.52 -20.76
N TYR A 50 -10.86 9.40 -21.99
CA TYR A 50 -11.36 10.50 -22.84
C TYR A 50 -10.30 11.49 -23.32
N GLY A 51 -9.04 11.08 -23.34
CA GLY A 51 -7.90 11.88 -23.75
C GLY A 51 -7.23 12.61 -22.59
N ILE A 52 -6.06 12.12 -22.21
CA ILE A 52 -5.23 12.72 -21.16
C ILE A 52 -3.79 12.88 -21.61
N ASN A 53 -3.06 13.73 -20.93
CA ASN A 53 -1.60 13.75 -20.97
C ASN A 53 -1.06 13.03 -19.74
N GLN A 54 -0.23 12.01 -19.93
CA GLN A 54 0.54 11.39 -18.87
C GLN A 54 1.84 12.15 -18.64
N LEU A 55 2.36 12.11 -17.41
CA LEU A 55 3.74 12.49 -17.13
C LEU A 55 4.54 11.23 -16.81
N LYS A 56 5.72 11.09 -17.44
CA LYS A 56 6.65 9.99 -17.13
C LYS A 56 7.95 10.54 -16.57
N THR A 57 8.50 9.84 -15.58
CA THR A 57 9.77 10.22 -14.95
C THR A 57 10.50 9.01 -14.41
N ASP A 58 11.80 9.14 -14.22
CA ASP A 58 12.59 8.15 -13.49
C ASP A 58 12.34 8.30 -11.99
N ALA A 59 12.11 7.18 -11.32
CA ALA A 59 11.91 7.07 -9.89
C ALA A 59 12.55 5.77 -9.38
N GLN A 60 12.40 5.52 -8.08
CA GLN A 60 12.80 4.28 -7.44
C GLN A 60 11.63 3.71 -6.66
N ILE A 61 11.63 2.39 -6.49
CA ILE A 61 10.82 1.71 -5.47
C ILE A 61 11.76 1.35 -4.34
N LEU A 62 11.37 1.71 -3.13
CA LEU A 62 12.09 1.29 -1.94
C LEU A 62 11.50 0.01 -1.37
N GLY A 63 12.36 -0.89 -0.92
CA GLY A 63 11.98 -2.12 -0.24
C GLY A 63 13.06 -2.60 0.71
N TYR A 64 12.78 -3.64 1.46
CA TYR A 64 13.79 -4.35 2.25
C TYR A 64 14.05 -5.72 1.62
N ASP A 65 15.32 -6.15 1.63
CA ASP A 65 15.67 -7.52 1.27
C ASP A 65 15.44 -8.49 2.45
N ASP A 66 15.64 -9.79 2.21
CA ASP A 66 15.48 -10.85 3.22
C ASP A 66 16.40 -10.71 4.45
N ARG A 67 17.40 -9.84 4.37
CA ARG A 67 18.32 -9.51 5.47
C ARG A 67 17.94 -8.19 6.17
N GLY A 68 16.80 -7.60 5.82
CA GLY A 68 16.34 -6.34 6.37
C GLY A 68 17.14 -5.12 5.89
N ARG A 69 17.87 -5.21 4.78
CA ARG A 69 18.63 -4.09 4.21
C ARG A 69 17.74 -3.34 3.23
N LEU A 70 17.73 -2.00 3.34
CA LEU A 70 17.02 -1.15 2.41
C LEU A 70 17.58 -1.31 0.99
N THR A 71 16.69 -1.54 0.04
CA THR A 71 16.99 -1.65 -1.39
C THR A 71 16.23 -0.59 -2.16
N ALA A 72 16.76 -0.23 -3.33
CA ALA A 72 16.13 0.71 -4.25
C ALA A 72 16.21 0.15 -5.67
N THR A 73 15.06 -0.01 -6.31
CA THR A 73 14.95 -0.50 -7.68
C THR A 73 14.50 0.63 -8.59
N ALA A 74 15.26 0.90 -9.63
CA ALA A 74 14.90 1.94 -10.61
C ALA A 74 13.65 1.54 -11.40
N VAL A 75 12.73 2.50 -11.57
CA VAL A 75 11.47 2.32 -12.31
C VAL A 75 11.14 3.56 -13.15
N LYS A 76 10.30 3.37 -14.17
CA LYS A 76 9.63 4.45 -14.89
C LYS A 76 8.27 4.69 -14.26
N LEU A 77 8.13 5.78 -13.53
CA LEU A 77 6.88 6.20 -12.93
C LEU A 77 6.01 6.90 -13.97
N THR A 78 4.78 6.45 -14.10
CA THR A 78 3.73 7.08 -14.91
C THR A 78 2.71 7.75 -14.00
N LEU A 79 2.42 9.02 -14.28
CA LEU A 79 1.42 9.82 -13.57
C LEU A 79 0.30 10.20 -14.51
N ILE A 80 -0.92 10.24 -14.02
CA ILE A 80 -2.11 10.73 -14.72
C ILE A 80 -2.65 11.99 -14.04
N PRO A 81 -3.44 12.83 -14.74
CA PRO A 81 -4.17 13.91 -14.08
C PRO A 81 -5.05 13.42 -12.94
N TYR A 82 -4.99 14.06 -11.79
CA TYR A 82 -5.74 13.66 -10.61
C TYR A 82 -7.26 13.59 -10.84
N TYR A 83 -7.81 14.46 -11.70
CA TYR A 83 -9.25 14.40 -12.05
C TYR A 83 -9.67 13.11 -12.76
N ALA A 84 -8.71 12.39 -13.36
CA ALA A 84 -8.95 11.13 -14.08
C ALA A 84 -8.76 9.88 -13.19
N TRP A 85 -8.45 10.07 -11.91
CA TRP A 85 -8.29 8.99 -10.94
C TRP A 85 -9.59 8.23 -10.66
N ALA A 86 -9.45 6.93 -10.30
CA ALA A 86 -10.52 6.01 -9.88
C ALA A 86 -11.52 5.59 -10.95
N HIS A 87 -11.31 5.94 -12.21
CA HIS A 87 -12.22 5.52 -13.30
C HIS A 87 -11.95 4.08 -13.79
N ARG A 88 -10.85 3.45 -13.33
CA ARG A 88 -10.41 2.10 -13.78
C ARG A 88 -10.43 1.06 -12.65
N GLY A 89 -11.21 1.29 -11.62
CA GLY A 89 -11.37 0.38 -10.47
C GLY A 89 -10.66 0.85 -9.21
N ALA A 90 -10.83 0.06 -8.13
CA ALA A 90 -10.20 0.34 -6.84
C ALA A 90 -8.75 -0.14 -6.82
N GLY A 91 -7.86 0.66 -6.30
CA GLY A 91 -6.43 0.33 -6.15
C GLY A 91 -5.64 1.46 -5.52
N ALA A 92 -4.33 1.25 -5.36
CA ALA A 92 -3.44 2.22 -4.76
C ALA A 92 -3.26 3.47 -5.61
N MET A 93 -3.16 4.63 -4.95
CA MET A 93 -2.92 5.91 -5.58
C MET A 93 -2.08 6.82 -4.67
N ALA A 94 -1.19 7.63 -5.25
CA ALA A 94 -0.40 8.61 -4.54
C ALA A 94 -0.31 9.94 -5.31
N VAL A 95 -0.61 11.05 -4.65
CA VAL A 95 -0.36 12.42 -5.12
C VAL A 95 0.96 12.93 -4.55
N TRP A 96 1.15 12.73 -3.23
CA TRP A 96 2.33 13.18 -2.51
C TRP A 96 3.41 12.10 -2.53
N LEU A 97 4.44 12.32 -3.32
CA LEU A 97 5.51 11.36 -3.60
C LEU A 97 6.74 11.66 -2.74
N PRO A 98 7.22 10.70 -1.93
CA PRO A 98 8.36 10.89 -1.06
C PRO A 98 9.66 11.24 -1.79
N GLN A 99 10.43 12.18 -1.21
CA GLN A 99 11.82 12.50 -1.55
C GLN A 99 12.77 12.35 -0.36
N GLU A 100 12.22 12.10 0.83
CA GLU A 100 12.98 11.83 2.04
C GLU A 100 12.61 10.45 2.59
N LEU A 101 13.59 9.70 3.09
CA LEU A 101 13.36 8.35 3.64
C LEU A 101 12.35 8.33 4.78
N SER A 102 12.34 9.36 5.61
CA SER A 102 11.38 9.52 6.71
C SER A 102 9.92 9.62 6.25
N ALA A 103 9.70 10.02 4.99
CA ALA A 103 8.38 10.12 4.39
C ALA A 103 8.04 8.91 3.50
N SER A 104 9.01 8.03 3.25
CA SER A 104 8.85 6.87 2.35
C SER A 104 8.21 5.67 3.06
N ARG A 105 7.78 4.70 2.26
CA ARG A 105 7.22 3.41 2.70
C ARG A 105 7.85 2.28 1.93
N PRO A 106 9.05 1.82 2.36
CA PRO A 106 9.66 0.66 1.75
C PRO A 106 8.80 -0.58 1.93
N THR A 107 8.65 -1.37 0.87
CA THR A 107 7.92 -2.64 0.94
C THR A 107 8.77 -3.70 1.66
N MET A 108 8.11 -4.51 2.47
CA MET A 108 8.72 -5.71 3.05
C MET A 108 8.90 -6.80 1.99
N PRO A 109 9.83 -7.72 2.18
CA PRO A 109 9.99 -8.90 1.32
C PRO A 109 8.67 -9.66 1.16
N ALA A 110 8.52 -10.40 0.06
CA ALA A 110 7.42 -11.32 -0.09
C ALA A 110 7.45 -12.37 1.04
N THR A 111 6.28 -12.68 1.57
CA THR A 111 6.09 -13.69 2.63
C THR A 111 5.04 -14.68 2.18
N LEU A 112 4.98 -15.85 2.82
CA LEU A 112 3.91 -16.81 2.57
C LEU A 112 2.53 -16.16 2.72
N ALA A 113 2.34 -15.28 3.71
CA ALA A 113 1.10 -14.54 3.89
C ALA A 113 0.79 -13.62 2.69
N SER A 114 1.79 -12.88 2.18
CA SER A 114 1.59 -11.95 1.06
C SER A 114 1.29 -12.64 -0.28
N GLU A 115 1.70 -13.89 -0.42
CA GLU A 115 1.46 -14.72 -1.61
C GLU A 115 0.19 -15.57 -1.50
N SER A 116 -0.45 -15.54 -0.33
CA SER A 116 -1.61 -16.37 -0.04
C SER A 116 -2.91 -15.75 -0.52
N LYS A 117 -3.85 -16.61 -0.87
CA LYS A 117 -5.25 -16.22 -0.95
C LYS A 117 -5.81 -16.08 0.47
N VAL A 118 -6.43 -14.94 0.75
CA VAL A 118 -6.93 -14.61 2.08
C VAL A 118 -8.45 -14.64 2.14
N ASP A 119 -8.98 -15.10 3.28
CA ASP A 119 -10.40 -14.98 3.61
C ASP A 119 -10.55 -14.69 5.10
N ALA A 120 -11.71 -14.21 5.51
CA ALA A 120 -11.98 -13.80 6.89
C ALA A 120 -13.46 -13.94 7.22
N SER A 121 -13.77 -14.08 8.52
CA SER A 121 -15.13 -14.17 9.05
C SER A 121 -15.98 -12.93 8.79
N HIS A 122 -15.36 -11.77 8.60
CA HIS A 122 -16.03 -10.51 8.27
C HIS A 122 -15.46 -9.91 6.99
N LYS A 123 -16.29 -9.89 5.94
CA LYS A 123 -15.84 -9.41 4.60
C LYS A 123 -16.02 -7.90 4.49
N VAL A 124 -14.94 -7.17 4.60
CA VAL A 124 -14.87 -5.73 4.33
C VAL A 124 -13.96 -5.44 3.13
N LYS A 125 -14.11 -4.27 2.53
CA LYS A 125 -13.34 -3.89 1.32
C LYS A 125 -11.83 -3.90 1.53
N SER A 126 -11.36 -3.73 2.76
CA SER A 126 -9.95 -3.65 3.12
C SER A 126 -9.31 -5.00 3.46
N ILE A 127 -9.90 -6.13 3.05
CA ILE A 127 -9.35 -7.46 3.36
C ILE A 127 -7.90 -7.63 2.85
N SER A 128 -7.53 -6.98 1.77
CA SER A 128 -6.15 -6.99 1.26
C SER A 128 -5.12 -6.40 2.22
N ALA A 129 -5.55 -5.60 3.19
CA ALA A 129 -4.65 -5.03 4.21
C ALA A 129 -4.01 -6.08 5.12
N ILE A 130 -4.55 -7.32 5.16
CA ILE A 130 -4.01 -8.38 6.03
C ILE A 130 -2.78 -9.09 5.43
N ASN A 131 -2.44 -8.80 4.15
CA ASN A 131 -1.29 -9.40 3.47
C ASN A 131 -0.62 -8.46 2.45
N ASP A 132 -0.78 -7.16 2.57
CA ASP A 132 -0.28 -6.14 1.64
C ASP A 132 1.22 -5.80 1.80
N ARG A 133 1.91 -6.38 2.78
CA ARG A 133 3.32 -6.11 3.12
C ARG A 133 3.60 -4.69 3.61
N LEU A 134 2.60 -3.89 3.86
CA LEU A 134 2.78 -2.56 4.44
C LEU A 134 2.91 -2.70 5.95
N VAL A 135 3.98 -2.11 6.50
CA VAL A 135 4.22 -2.11 7.93
C VAL A 135 3.73 -0.78 8.50
N PRO A 136 2.72 -0.79 9.39
CA PRO A 136 2.27 0.44 10.05
C PRO A 136 3.35 0.97 11.00
N LYS A 137 3.37 2.29 11.23
CA LYS A 137 4.30 2.94 12.16
C LYS A 137 3.95 2.68 13.63
N ASP A 138 2.67 2.54 13.89
CA ASP A 138 2.07 2.25 15.20
C ASP A 138 0.69 1.61 15.02
N GLU A 139 0.04 1.24 16.11
CA GLU A 139 -1.28 0.58 16.11
C GLU A 139 -2.40 1.47 15.56
N ASN A 140 -2.20 2.78 15.47
CA ASN A 140 -3.19 3.74 14.97
C ASN A 140 -2.77 4.39 13.64
N ASP A 141 -1.82 3.81 12.92
CA ASP A 141 -1.37 4.34 11.63
C ASP A 141 -2.46 4.20 10.56
N ARG A 142 -3.18 5.30 10.31
CA ARG A 142 -4.21 5.42 9.26
C ARG A 142 -3.63 5.76 7.88
N SER A 143 -2.34 5.85 7.77
CA SER A 143 -1.66 6.16 6.53
C SER A 143 -1.41 4.94 5.64
N VAL A 144 -1.68 3.73 6.17
CA VAL A 144 -1.73 2.46 5.44
C VAL A 144 -3.15 1.88 5.54
N PRO A 145 -3.57 1.01 4.60
CA PRO A 145 -4.82 0.27 4.74
C PRO A 145 -4.82 -0.55 6.03
N TYR A 146 -5.98 -0.71 6.62
CA TYR A 146 -6.17 -1.58 7.78
C TYR A 146 -7.44 -2.41 7.63
N TYR A 147 -7.44 -3.61 8.20
CA TYR A 147 -8.57 -4.52 8.29
C TYR A 147 -9.19 -4.46 9.70
N HIS A 148 -10.49 -4.65 9.83
CA HIS A 148 -11.20 -4.64 11.11
C HIS A 148 -12.40 -5.60 11.11
N TRP A 149 -12.81 -6.02 12.32
CA TRP A 149 -14.05 -6.79 12.55
C TRP A 149 -15.20 -5.94 13.07
N TRP A 150 -15.09 -4.62 13.06
CA TRP A 150 -16.18 -3.78 13.56
C TRP A 150 -17.50 -4.06 12.83
N PRO A 151 -18.64 -4.19 13.54
CA PRO A 151 -18.86 -3.98 14.98
C PRO A 151 -18.84 -5.27 15.84
N LYS A 152 -18.06 -6.27 15.48
CA LYS A 152 -17.99 -7.58 16.12
C LYS A 152 -17.24 -7.51 17.47
N GLN A 153 -17.95 -7.19 18.55
CA GLN A 153 -17.38 -7.20 19.91
C GLN A 153 -17.79 -8.42 20.69
N GLY A 154 -16.87 -8.99 21.47
CA GLY A 154 -17.12 -10.17 22.30
C GLY A 154 -17.34 -11.47 21.52
N THR A 155 -16.95 -11.50 20.24
CA THR A 155 -17.05 -12.65 19.37
C THR A 155 -15.67 -13.26 19.11
N THR A 156 -15.66 -14.49 18.57
CA THR A 156 -14.45 -15.10 18.03
C THR A 156 -14.48 -14.97 16.52
N GLU A 157 -13.48 -14.30 15.97
CA GLU A 157 -13.34 -14.05 14.55
C GLU A 157 -12.09 -14.76 14.02
N TRP A 158 -12.02 -14.95 12.70
CA TRP A 158 -10.89 -15.63 12.07
C TRP A 158 -10.43 -14.95 10.79
N ILE A 159 -9.18 -15.21 10.43
CA ILE A 159 -8.56 -14.94 9.13
C ILE A 159 -7.90 -16.25 8.68
N SER A 160 -8.02 -16.58 7.41
CA SER A 160 -7.34 -17.73 6.82
C SER A 160 -6.42 -17.31 5.67
N TYR A 161 -5.33 -18.05 5.54
CA TYR A 161 -4.35 -17.92 4.45
C TYR A 161 -4.25 -19.27 3.75
N GLU A 162 -4.61 -19.30 2.46
CA GLU A 162 -4.42 -20.46 1.61
C GLU A 162 -3.10 -20.28 0.86
N PHE A 163 -2.09 -21.04 1.24
CA PHE A 163 -0.75 -20.95 0.65
C PHE A 163 -0.75 -21.49 -0.78
N PRO A 164 0.08 -20.95 -1.69
CA PRO A 164 0.18 -21.44 -3.08
C PRO A 164 0.75 -22.86 -3.18
N SER A 165 1.46 -23.32 -2.15
CA SER A 165 2.00 -24.68 -2.02
C SER A 165 2.20 -25.05 -0.55
N GLU A 166 2.45 -26.32 -0.28
CA GLU A 166 2.83 -26.78 1.05
C GLU A 166 4.08 -26.04 1.55
N ALA A 167 4.02 -25.58 2.81
CA ALA A 167 5.09 -24.83 3.43
C ALA A 167 5.18 -25.09 4.93
N THR A 168 6.40 -25.04 5.46
CA THR A 168 6.65 -25.08 6.90
C THR A 168 6.63 -23.66 7.45
N VAL A 169 5.72 -23.37 8.38
CA VAL A 169 5.62 -22.07 9.05
C VAL A 169 6.24 -22.19 10.44
N SER A 170 7.26 -21.40 10.72
CA SER A 170 7.95 -21.36 12.03
C SER A 170 7.54 -20.16 12.89
N SER A 171 7.00 -19.11 12.28
CA SER A 171 6.59 -17.90 12.99
C SER A 171 5.47 -17.17 12.23
N ALA A 172 4.69 -16.38 12.97
CA ALA A 172 3.71 -15.45 12.41
C ALA A 172 3.82 -14.12 13.17
N THR A 173 3.89 -13.03 12.42
CA THR A 173 3.88 -11.67 12.98
C THR A 173 2.60 -10.98 12.54
N VAL A 174 1.90 -10.36 13.49
CA VAL A 174 0.65 -9.64 13.24
C VAL A 174 0.81 -8.21 13.74
N TYR A 175 0.51 -7.25 12.87
CA TYR A 175 0.39 -5.84 13.24
C TYR A 175 -1.07 -5.54 13.54
N TRP A 176 -1.39 -5.31 14.81
CA TRP A 176 -2.75 -5.05 15.25
C TRP A 176 -3.14 -3.60 15.08
N TYR A 177 -4.36 -3.35 14.63
CA TYR A 177 -4.94 -2.01 14.54
C TYR A 177 -5.79 -1.70 15.77
N ASP A 178 -5.49 -0.58 16.43
CA ASP A 178 -6.25 -0.01 17.55
C ASP A 178 -6.49 1.48 17.31
N ASP A 179 -7.72 1.91 17.30
CA ASP A 179 -8.08 3.31 17.07
C ASP A 179 -8.54 4.05 18.35
N ALA A 180 -8.15 3.53 19.52
CA ALA A 180 -8.38 4.26 20.77
C ALA A 180 -7.74 5.65 20.76
N PRO A 181 -8.34 6.65 21.44
CA PRO A 181 -9.64 6.61 22.14
C PRO A 181 -10.83 6.90 21.20
N TRP A 182 -10.61 7.19 19.92
CA TRP A 182 -11.57 7.80 19.01
C TRP A 182 -12.54 6.81 18.37
N GLY A 183 -12.12 5.57 18.16
CA GLY A 183 -12.92 4.51 17.51
C GLY A 183 -13.17 3.32 18.41
N GLY A 184 -13.75 2.26 17.83
CA GLY A 184 -14.17 1.04 18.53
C GLY A 184 -13.33 -0.20 18.24
N CYS A 185 -12.32 -0.09 17.37
CA CYS A 185 -11.39 -1.19 17.13
C CYS A 185 -10.41 -1.32 18.29
N ARG A 186 -10.17 -2.54 18.74
CA ARG A 186 -9.25 -2.86 19.84
C ARG A 186 -8.44 -4.09 19.49
N ILE A 187 -7.25 -4.17 20.04
CA ILE A 187 -6.42 -5.39 19.98
C ILE A 187 -7.19 -6.55 20.61
N PRO A 188 -7.20 -7.76 19.98
CA PRO A 188 -7.85 -8.93 20.54
C PRO A 188 -7.24 -9.30 21.90
N GLN A 189 -8.08 -9.74 22.82
CA GLN A 189 -7.65 -10.21 24.15
C GLN A 189 -6.70 -11.42 24.05
N SER A 190 -6.91 -12.28 23.05
CA SER A 190 -6.06 -13.43 22.74
C SER A 190 -6.24 -13.85 21.28
N TRP A 191 -5.25 -14.55 20.75
CA TRP A 191 -5.30 -15.14 19.42
C TRP A 191 -4.54 -16.46 19.39
N LYS A 192 -4.88 -17.32 18.41
CA LYS A 192 -4.23 -18.62 18.21
C LYS A 192 -4.05 -18.86 16.71
N VAL A 193 -3.00 -19.59 16.37
CA VAL A 193 -2.78 -20.11 15.02
C VAL A 193 -3.24 -21.54 14.93
N TYR A 194 -3.98 -21.85 13.89
CA TYR A 194 -4.41 -23.21 13.54
C TYR A 194 -3.92 -23.52 12.13
N TYR A 195 -3.72 -24.78 11.85
CA TYR A 195 -3.55 -25.30 10.51
C TYR A 195 -4.66 -26.30 10.21
N LYS A 196 -5.00 -26.47 8.95
CA LYS A 196 -5.95 -27.48 8.49
C LYS A 196 -5.14 -28.64 7.93
N ASP A 197 -5.33 -29.81 8.49
CA ASP A 197 -4.85 -31.05 7.88
C ASP A 197 -5.56 -31.28 6.55
N ALA A 198 -4.82 -31.85 5.58
CA ALA A 198 -5.31 -32.11 4.22
C ALA A 198 -6.43 -33.17 4.22
#